data_cd54e28583e8528d6441a32acb14f0b9
#
_entry.id   cd54e28583e8528d6441a32acb14f0b9
#
_cell.length_a   1.000
_cell.length_b   1.000
_cell.length_c   1.000
_cell.angle_alpha   90.00
_cell.angle_beta   90.00
_cell.angle_gamma   90.00
#
_symmetry.space_group_name_H-M   'P 1'
#
loop_
_entity.id
_entity.type
_entity.pdbx_description
1 polymer ?
#
loop_
_entity_poly.entity_id
_entity_poly.type
_entity_poly.pdbx_seq_one_letter_code
_entity_poly.pdbx_strand_id
1 'polypeptide(L)'
;RVRDALERVGGVHLELPPVLGAESPLRYRNKVQFPVSRGKCGLSIGFYRPRSHDVVDTEDCLLQPEADTALRLAFKGWMEDFQIPAYDESTGRGLIGHLYIRTNRAGEALCCVVANGKELPHTGELSGALRAAVPKLAGLVLNVNLRDTNVILGDAYRTLWGRDWLEEELCGLTFRLSVPSFFQINRDQTERLYQLALEFAGLTGEETVLDLYCGIGTISLCLARLAGHVIGAEVVPQAIEDARANALRNGVTNAEFFCGDAG
;
A
#
# COMPACT_ATOMS: atom_id res chain seq x y z
N ARG A 1 -18.18 19.69 4.49
CA ARG A 1 -18.46 18.62 3.52
C ARG A 1 -19.41 17.57 4.09
N VAL A 2 -19.08 16.89 5.24
CA VAL A 2 -19.98 15.85 5.83
C VAL A 2 -21.33 16.47 6.19
N ARG A 3 -21.35 17.61 6.90
CA ARG A 3 -22.58 18.34 7.20
C ARG A 3 -23.38 18.69 5.96
N ASP A 4 -22.73 19.25 4.92
CA ASP A 4 -23.41 19.59 3.67
C ASP A 4 -24.03 18.36 2.96
N ALA A 5 -23.34 17.22 2.98
CA ALA A 5 -23.85 15.97 2.41
C ALA A 5 -25.07 15.47 3.18
N LEU A 6 -25.02 15.48 4.52
CA LEU A 6 -26.16 15.06 5.35
C LEU A 6 -27.35 16.00 5.25
N GLU A 7 -27.13 17.32 5.45
CA GLU A 7 -28.22 18.29 5.51
C GLU A 7 -28.80 18.62 4.14
N ARG A 8 -27.93 18.94 3.13
CA ARG A 8 -28.40 19.44 1.82
C ARG A 8 -28.78 18.33 0.84
N VAL A 9 -28.07 17.19 0.90
CA VAL A 9 -28.32 16.08 -0.01
C VAL A 9 -29.22 15.03 0.65
N GLY A 10 -28.90 14.65 1.88
CA GLY A 10 -29.63 13.62 2.62
C GLY A 10 -30.87 14.11 3.38
N GLY A 11 -31.07 15.43 3.57
CA GLY A 11 -32.15 15.98 4.37
C GLY A 11 -32.09 15.60 5.86
N VAL A 12 -30.93 15.17 6.35
CA VAL A 12 -30.71 14.69 7.72
C VAL A 12 -30.00 15.77 8.53
N HIS A 13 -30.65 16.26 9.56
CA HIS A 13 -30.10 17.25 10.49
C HIS A 13 -29.56 16.56 11.74
N LEU A 14 -28.23 16.54 11.88
CA LEU A 14 -27.54 15.96 13.02
C LEU A 14 -26.50 16.93 13.57
N GLU A 15 -26.34 16.93 14.87
CA GLU A 15 -25.18 17.54 15.49
C GLU A 15 -23.97 16.64 15.25
N LEU A 16 -23.01 17.15 14.48
CA LEU A 16 -21.81 16.40 14.13
C LEU A 16 -20.71 16.66 15.17
N PRO A 17 -20.09 15.60 15.70
CA PRO A 17 -18.92 15.76 16.56
C PRO A 17 -17.75 16.38 15.77
N PRO A 18 -16.75 16.96 16.46
CA PRO A 18 -15.54 17.43 15.82
C PRO A 18 -14.83 16.32 15.07
N VAL A 19 -14.18 16.67 13.95
CA VAL A 19 -13.35 15.73 13.20
C VAL A 19 -12.12 15.37 14.02
N LEU A 20 -11.86 14.07 14.16
CA LEU A 20 -10.64 13.57 14.79
C LEU A 20 -9.48 13.70 13.82
N GLY A 21 -8.69 14.75 13.97
CA GLY A 21 -7.52 15.00 13.13
C GLY A 21 -6.33 14.07 13.46
N ALA A 22 -5.40 13.93 12.52
CA ALA A 22 -4.14 13.26 12.77
C ALA A 22 -3.25 14.08 13.71
N GLU A 23 -2.52 13.44 14.61
CA GLU A 23 -1.53 14.11 15.47
C GLU A 23 -0.38 14.68 14.63
N SER A 24 0.11 13.88 13.67
CA SER A 24 1.06 14.33 12.67
C SER A 24 0.40 14.35 11.29
N PRO A 25 0.19 15.54 10.69
CA PRO A 25 -0.37 15.63 9.34
C PRO A 25 0.66 15.41 8.23
N LEU A 26 1.94 15.26 8.58
CA LEU A 26 3.05 15.06 7.65
C LEU A 26 3.69 13.69 7.85
N ARG A 27 4.36 13.18 6.81
CA ARG A 27 5.13 11.93 6.80
C ARG A 27 4.34 10.67 7.21
N TYR A 28 3.02 10.69 7.08
CA TYR A 28 2.14 9.62 7.57
C TYR A 28 1.91 8.48 6.56
N ARG A 29 2.16 8.72 5.28
CA ARG A 29 1.88 7.72 4.24
C ARG A 29 2.89 6.59 4.31
N ASN A 30 2.39 5.36 4.38
CA ASN A 30 3.20 4.15 4.40
C ASN A 30 3.33 3.47 3.03
N LYS A 31 2.77 4.09 1.98
CA LYS A 31 2.81 3.57 0.61
C LYS A 31 2.77 4.69 -0.41
N VAL A 32 3.58 4.55 -1.45
CA VAL A 32 3.58 5.41 -2.63
C VAL A 32 3.79 4.61 -3.91
N GLN A 33 3.23 5.12 -5.00
CA GLN A 33 3.43 4.63 -6.35
C GLN A 33 3.82 5.85 -7.19
N PHE A 34 5.10 5.92 -7.54
CA PHE A 34 5.62 7.00 -8.37
C PHE A 34 5.58 6.59 -9.84
N PRO A 35 4.78 7.23 -10.69
CA PRO A 35 4.93 7.09 -12.13
C PRO A 35 6.31 7.58 -12.57
N VAL A 36 6.83 6.92 -13.60
CA VAL A 36 8.12 7.22 -14.22
C VAL A 36 7.87 7.64 -15.65
N SER A 37 8.43 8.79 -16.05
CA SER A 37 8.28 9.31 -17.40
C SER A 37 9.59 9.97 -17.87
N ARG A 38 9.83 9.97 -19.17
CA ARG A 38 10.95 10.69 -19.76
C ARG A 38 10.43 11.64 -20.84
N GLY A 39 10.39 12.92 -20.49
CA GLY A 39 9.97 13.99 -21.38
C GLY A 39 11.14 14.83 -21.90
N LYS A 40 10.82 16.00 -22.46
CA LYS A 40 11.82 16.97 -22.97
C LYS A 40 12.78 17.46 -21.91
N CYS A 41 12.36 17.52 -20.65
CA CYS A 41 13.17 17.97 -19.51
C CYS A 41 13.97 16.84 -18.85
N GLY A 42 13.99 15.64 -19.41
CA GLY A 42 14.69 14.48 -18.85
C GLY A 42 13.79 13.47 -18.13
N LEU A 43 14.38 12.68 -17.25
CA LEU A 43 13.70 11.67 -16.46
C LEU A 43 12.96 12.34 -15.28
N SER A 44 11.67 12.04 -15.16
CA SER A 44 10.79 12.52 -14.10
C SER A 44 10.21 11.33 -13.33
N ILE A 45 10.33 11.36 -12.00
CA ILE A 45 9.74 10.38 -11.08
C ILE A 45 9.02 11.14 -9.97
N GLY A 46 7.70 11.08 -9.95
CA GLY A 46 6.93 11.93 -9.04
C GLY A 46 5.44 11.62 -9.05
N PHE A 47 4.61 12.60 -9.34
CA PHE A 47 3.16 12.45 -9.33
C PHE A 47 2.53 12.98 -10.61
N TYR A 48 1.41 12.40 -11.00
CA TYR A 48 0.64 12.93 -12.12
C TYR A 48 0.08 14.32 -11.81
N ARG A 49 0.18 15.21 -12.77
CA ARG A 49 -0.55 16.47 -12.75
C ARG A 49 -2.06 16.17 -12.75
N PRO A 50 -2.87 16.90 -12.00
CA PRO A 50 -4.31 16.65 -11.97
C PRO A 50 -4.92 16.61 -13.37
N ARG A 51 -5.70 15.58 -13.65
CA ARG A 51 -6.40 15.33 -14.92
C ARG A 51 -5.47 15.17 -16.14
N SER A 52 -4.25 14.72 -15.93
CA SER A 52 -3.31 14.39 -17.01
C SER A 52 -2.42 13.21 -16.63
N HIS A 53 -1.70 12.66 -17.62
CA HIS A 53 -0.63 11.67 -17.42
C HIS A 53 0.77 12.32 -17.40
N ASP A 54 0.84 13.66 -17.34
CA ASP A 54 2.10 14.37 -17.20
C ASP A 54 2.68 14.14 -15.79
N VAL A 55 3.87 13.61 -15.72
CA VAL A 55 4.57 13.39 -14.44
C VAL A 55 5.31 14.67 -14.03
N VAL A 56 4.97 15.19 -12.88
CA VAL A 56 5.70 16.25 -12.21
C VAL A 56 6.80 15.63 -11.38
N ASP A 57 8.05 15.92 -11.71
CA ASP A 57 9.20 15.46 -10.91
C ASP A 57 9.13 16.11 -9.53
N THR A 58 9.35 15.32 -8.49
CA THR A 58 9.15 15.75 -7.11
C THR A 58 10.46 15.61 -6.37
N GLU A 59 11.00 16.69 -5.80
CA GLU A 59 12.21 16.62 -4.99
C GLU A 59 11.93 15.97 -3.64
N ASP A 60 10.86 16.38 -2.98
CA ASP A 60 10.37 15.82 -1.72
C ASP A 60 8.83 15.87 -1.66
N CYS A 61 8.24 14.97 -0.90
CA CYS A 61 6.82 14.99 -0.61
C CYS A 61 6.62 14.93 0.90
N LEU A 62 6.10 15.99 1.48
CA LEU A 62 5.88 16.09 2.94
C LEU A 62 4.92 15.03 3.50
N LEU A 63 4.17 14.33 2.66
CA LEU A 63 3.29 13.24 3.09
C LEU A 63 4.02 11.90 3.19
N GLN A 64 5.14 11.72 2.47
CA GLN A 64 5.91 10.49 2.40
C GLN A 64 7.02 10.49 3.46
N PRO A 65 7.43 9.33 4.02
CA PRO A 65 8.66 9.20 4.79
C PRO A 65 9.89 9.66 3.99
N GLU A 66 10.91 10.16 4.67
CA GLU A 66 12.17 10.59 4.03
C GLU A 66 12.87 9.44 3.30
N ALA A 67 12.69 8.21 3.79
CA ALA A 67 13.19 7.01 3.12
C ALA A 67 12.66 6.86 1.69
N ASP A 68 11.40 7.24 1.43
CA ASP A 68 10.81 7.15 0.09
C ASP A 68 11.50 8.14 -0.87
N THR A 69 11.85 9.33 -0.40
CA THR A 69 12.62 10.31 -1.17
C THR A 69 14.02 9.78 -1.48
N ALA A 70 14.73 9.23 -0.49
CA ALA A 70 16.06 8.67 -0.68
C ALA A 70 16.05 7.50 -1.69
N LEU A 71 15.09 6.59 -1.58
CA LEU A 71 14.92 5.46 -2.51
C LEU A 71 14.61 5.93 -3.92
N ARG A 72 13.71 6.91 -4.06
CA ARG A 72 13.34 7.48 -5.37
C ARG A 72 14.54 8.14 -6.05
N LEU A 73 15.35 8.89 -5.30
CA LEU A 73 16.56 9.53 -5.84
C LEU A 73 17.60 8.50 -6.26
N ALA A 74 17.85 7.47 -5.45
CA ALA A 74 18.76 6.39 -5.80
C ALA A 74 18.29 5.61 -7.03
N PHE A 75 16.98 5.36 -7.13
CA PHE A 75 16.37 4.72 -8.30
C PHE A 75 16.49 5.60 -9.56
N LYS A 76 16.28 6.91 -9.43
CA LYS A 76 16.44 7.86 -10.53
C LYS A 76 17.88 7.87 -11.03
N GLY A 77 18.86 7.95 -10.13
CA GLY A 77 20.30 7.89 -10.47
C GLY A 77 20.64 6.60 -11.22
N TRP A 78 20.18 5.44 -10.73
CA TRP A 78 20.37 4.18 -11.44
C TRP A 78 19.78 4.18 -12.85
N MET A 79 18.57 4.71 -13.05
CA MET A 79 17.97 4.81 -14.38
C MET A 79 18.77 5.72 -15.32
N GLU A 80 19.36 6.78 -14.81
CA GLU A 80 20.18 7.72 -15.58
C GLU A 80 21.55 7.12 -15.90
N ASP A 81 22.26 6.54 -14.93
CA ASP A 81 23.59 5.97 -15.09
C ASP A 81 23.62 4.80 -16.09
N PHE A 82 22.60 3.97 -16.08
CA PHE A 82 22.48 2.80 -16.94
C PHE A 82 21.55 3.00 -18.15
N GLN A 83 21.09 4.23 -18.38
CA GLN A 83 20.22 4.62 -19.51
C GLN A 83 18.95 3.75 -19.61
N ILE A 84 18.36 3.39 -18.47
CA ILE A 84 17.16 2.56 -18.42
C ILE A 84 15.96 3.36 -18.95
N PRO A 85 15.25 2.83 -19.97
CA PRO A 85 14.14 3.58 -20.58
C PRO A 85 12.91 3.58 -19.69
N ALA A 86 12.30 4.76 -19.51
CA ALA A 86 10.94 4.88 -18.98
C ALA A 86 9.93 4.31 -19.99
N TYR A 87 8.87 3.69 -19.48
CA TYR A 87 7.75 3.25 -20.31
C TYR A 87 6.95 4.46 -20.80
N ASP A 88 6.62 4.47 -22.07
CA ASP A 88 5.80 5.50 -22.72
C ASP A 88 4.47 4.87 -23.13
N GLU A 89 3.40 5.25 -22.45
CA GLU A 89 2.03 4.74 -22.67
C GLU A 89 1.54 5.05 -24.10
N SER A 90 1.99 6.15 -24.71
CA SER A 90 1.54 6.56 -26.05
C SER A 90 2.11 5.69 -27.16
N THR A 91 3.30 5.13 -26.95
CA THR A 91 4.01 4.29 -27.94
C THR A 91 4.07 2.82 -27.55
N GLY A 92 3.72 2.48 -26.31
CA GLY A 92 3.88 1.12 -25.74
C GLY A 92 5.34 0.68 -25.60
N ARG A 93 6.30 1.62 -25.65
CA ARG A 93 7.74 1.32 -25.62
C ARG A 93 8.38 1.75 -24.31
N GLY A 94 9.51 1.14 -24.01
CA GLY A 94 10.25 1.40 -22.76
C GLY A 94 10.04 0.28 -21.74
N LEU A 95 10.66 0.44 -20.57
CA LEU A 95 10.72 -0.62 -19.57
C LEU A 95 10.04 -0.24 -18.26
N ILE A 96 10.37 0.90 -17.66
CA ILE A 96 9.94 1.24 -16.31
C ILE A 96 8.70 2.11 -16.33
N GLY A 97 7.59 1.58 -15.79
CA GLY A 97 6.34 2.33 -15.63
C GLY A 97 6.23 3.04 -14.28
N HIS A 98 6.51 2.32 -13.20
CA HIS A 98 6.35 2.88 -11.85
C HIS A 98 7.42 2.38 -10.89
N LEU A 99 7.71 3.18 -9.86
CA LEU A 99 8.38 2.79 -8.65
C LEU A 99 7.36 2.76 -7.50
N TYR A 100 7.15 1.58 -6.93
CA TYR A 100 6.31 1.38 -5.76
C TYR A 100 7.20 1.26 -4.52
N ILE A 101 6.86 1.97 -3.45
CA ILE A 101 7.54 1.87 -2.15
C ILE A 101 6.49 1.68 -1.07
N ARG A 102 6.77 0.78 -0.15
CA ARG A 102 6.02 0.59 1.09
C ARG A 102 6.99 0.66 2.26
N THR A 103 6.59 1.34 3.33
CA THR A 103 7.35 1.43 4.58
C THR A 103 6.50 0.95 5.75
N ASN A 104 7.13 0.39 6.80
CA ASN A 104 6.47 -0.04 8.02
C ASN A 104 6.84 0.87 9.22
N ARG A 105 6.21 0.62 10.37
CA ARG A 105 6.46 1.36 11.62
C ARG A 105 7.92 1.24 12.09
N ALA A 106 8.59 0.13 11.81
CA ALA A 106 10.00 -0.08 12.15
C ALA A 106 10.98 0.70 11.25
N GLY A 107 10.46 1.40 10.22
CA GLY A 107 11.27 2.14 9.24
C GLY A 107 11.93 1.25 8.20
N GLU A 108 11.49 -0.01 8.05
CA GLU A 108 11.89 -0.84 6.92
C GLU A 108 11.15 -0.42 5.66
N ALA A 109 11.77 -0.61 4.51
CA ALA A 109 11.18 -0.30 3.21
C ALA A 109 11.17 -1.52 2.28
N LEU A 110 10.13 -1.66 1.50
CA LEU A 110 9.99 -2.62 0.40
C LEU A 110 9.82 -1.83 -0.89
N CYS A 111 10.74 -2.03 -1.85
CA CYS A 111 10.64 -1.46 -3.18
C CYS A 111 10.10 -2.47 -4.17
N CYS A 112 9.23 -2.01 -5.07
CA CYS A 112 8.82 -2.79 -6.22
C CYS A 112 8.94 -1.94 -7.49
N VAL A 113 9.65 -2.48 -8.48
CA VAL A 113 9.77 -1.87 -9.80
C VAL A 113 8.69 -2.47 -10.69
N VAL A 114 7.81 -1.63 -11.21
CA VAL A 114 6.78 -2.05 -12.17
C VAL A 114 7.33 -1.85 -13.58
N ALA A 115 7.50 -2.95 -14.30
CA ALA A 115 8.14 -2.94 -15.59
C ALA A 115 7.31 -3.61 -16.70
N ASN A 116 7.38 -3.03 -17.89
CA ASN A 116 6.91 -3.63 -19.14
C ASN A 116 7.97 -4.64 -19.68
N GLY A 117 8.28 -5.63 -18.86
CA GLY A 117 9.29 -6.64 -19.19
C GLY A 117 9.47 -7.66 -18.07
N LYS A 118 9.92 -8.85 -18.41
CA LYS A 118 10.11 -9.96 -17.47
C LYS A 118 11.45 -9.90 -16.74
N GLU A 119 12.35 -9.05 -17.19
CA GLU A 119 13.70 -8.90 -16.64
C GLU A 119 14.04 -7.42 -16.41
N LEU A 120 14.84 -7.17 -15.41
CA LEU A 120 15.36 -5.87 -15.08
C LEU A 120 16.88 -5.92 -15.23
N PRO A 121 17.48 -5.11 -16.14
CA PRO A 121 18.93 -5.04 -16.27
C PRO A 121 19.54 -4.36 -15.05
N HIS A 122 20.83 -4.60 -14.83
CA HIS A 122 21.60 -3.95 -13.76
C HIS A 122 20.95 -4.05 -12.37
N THR A 123 20.32 -5.19 -12.07
CA THR A 123 19.61 -5.43 -10.79
C THR A 123 20.55 -5.40 -9.58
N GLY A 124 21.81 -5.85 -9.77
CA GLY A 124 22.83 -5.83 -8.71
C GLY A 124 23.15 -4.41 -8.29
N GLU A 125 23.39 -3.54 -9.27
CA GLU A 125 23.70 -2.12 -9.06
C GLU A 125 22.51 -1.39 -8.46
N LEU A 126 21.28 -1.67 -8.94
CA LEU A 126 20.07 -1.11 -8.35
C LEU A 126 19.93 -1.50 -6.89
N SER A 127 20.04 -2.79 -6.57
CA SER A 127 19.92 -3.26 -5.18
C SER A 127 20.99 -2.66 -4.29
N GLY A 128 22.21 -2.50 -4.80
CA GLY A 128 23.32 -1.83 -4.12
C GLY A 128 23.01 -0.37 -3.80
N ALA A 129 22.55 0.39 -4.80
CA ALA A 129 22.21 1.81 -4.67
C ALA A 129 21.06 2.04 -3.66
N LEU A 130 19.99 1.24 -3.76
CA LEU A 130 18.84 1.36 -2.84
C LEU A 130 19.22 1.02 -1.40
N ARG A 131 20.05 0.00 -1.17
CA ARG A 131 20.55 -0.38 0.16
C ARG A 131 21.49 0.66 0.75
N ALA A 132 22.29 1.30 -0.08
CA ALA A 132 23.16 2.40 0.36
C ALA A 132 22.34 3.63 0.77
N ALA A 133 21.26 3.92 0.03
CA ALA A 133 20.35 5.04 0.33
C ALA A 133 19.49 4.78 1.58
N VAL A 134 19.00 3.55 1.77
CA VAL A 134 18.19 3.15 2.92
C VAL A 134 18.65 1.81 3.46
N PRO A 135 19.47 1.81 4.54
CA PRO A 135 20.04 0.58 5.14
C PRO A 135 18.98 -0.41 5.64
N LYS A 136 17.78 0.06 5.96
CA LYS A 136 16.62 -0.78 6.35
C LYS A 136 15.76 -1.22 5.15
N LEU A 137 16.31 -1.24 3.95
CA LEU A 137 15.62 -1.85 2.81
C LEU A 137 15.43 -3.36 3.08
N ALA A 138 14.19 -3.81 3.09
CA ALA A 138 13.84 -5.21 3.35
C ALA A 138 13.88 -6.05 2.08
N GLY A 139 13.54 -5.45 0.93
CA GLY A 139 13.55 -6.16 -0.32
C GLY A 139 13.33 -5.30 -1.56
N LEU A 140 13.66 -5.90 -2.69
CA LEU A 140 13.44 -5.39 -4.03
C LEU A 140 12.68 -6.42 -4.84
N VAL A 141 11.54 -6.03 -5.39
CA VAL A 141 10.63 -6.89 -6.17
C VAL A 141 10.49 -6.32 -7.56
N LEU A 142 10.39 -7.19 -8.56
CA LEU A 142 9.94 -6.86 -9.91
C LEU A 142 8.46 -7.24 -10.02
N ASN A 143 7.63 -6.29 -10.40
CA ASN A 143 6.27 -6.56 -10.88
C ASN A 143 6.26 -6.44 -12.41
N VAL A 144 5.82 -7.49 -13.08
CA VAL A 144 5.73 -7.54 -14.54
C VAL A 144 4.33 -7.10 -14.94
N ASN A 145 4.24 -5.94 -15.57
CA ASN A 145 2.98 -5.44 -16.13
C ASN A 145 3.14 -5.20 -17.63
N LEU A 146 2.61 -6.13 -18.43
CA LEU A 146 2.61 -6.07 -19.90
C LEU A 146 1.25 -5.60 -20.45
N ARG A 147 0.35 -5.15 -19.59
CA ARG A 147 -1.01 -4.76 -19.97
C ARG A 147 -1.03 -3.30 -20.42
N ASP A 148 -1.76 -3.04 -21.48
CA ASP A 148 -2.11 -1.69 -21.92
C ASP A 148 -3.41 -1.25 -21.22
N THR A 149 -3.31 -0.98 -19.91
CA THR A 149 -4.42 -0.56 -19.05
C THR A 149 -3.94 0.41 -17.97
N ASN A 150 -4.88 1.12 -17.35
CA ASN A 150 -4.60 2.00 -16.21
C ASN A 150 -4.26 1.25 -14.89
N VAL A 151 -4.20 -0.09 -14.92
CA VAL A 151 -3.83 -0.90 -13.75
C VAL A 151 -2.30 -0.86 -13.59
N ILE A 152 -1.84 -0.32 -12.47
CA ILE A 152 -0.41 -0.12 -12.22
C ILE A 152 0.32 -1.45 -12.00
N LEU A 153 -0.25 -2.36 -11.20
CA LEU A 153 0.38 -3.63 -10.86
C LEU A 153 -0.11 -4.75 -11.78
N GLY A 154 0.82 -5.46 -12.40
CA GLY A 154 0.52 -6.71 -13.10
C GLY A 154 0.40 -7.90 -12.13
N ASP A 155 0.14 -9.10 -12.67
CA ASP A 155 -0.14 -10.29 -11.86
C ASP A 155 1.12 -11.06 -11.46
N ALA A 156 2.25 -10.84 -12.12
CA ALA A 156 3.48 -11.57 -11.86
C ALA A 156 4.48 -10.76 -11.04
N TYR A 157 4.97 -11.39 -9.98
CA TYR A 157 5.96 -10.81 -9.07
C TYR A 157 7.19 -11.71 -8.99
N ARG A 158 8.37 -11.10 -8.92
CA ARG A 158 9.65 -11.79 -8.73
C ARG A 158 10.51 -11.04 -7.73
N THR A 159 10.90 -11.67 -6.65
CA THR A 159 11.86 -11.14 -5.70
C THR A 159 13.24 -11.06 -6.37
N LEU A 160 13.81 -9.87 -6.43
CA LEU A 160 15.12 -9.61 -7.01
C LEU A 160 16.22 -9.63 -5.93
N TRP A 161 15.87 -9.14 -4.74
CA TRP A 161 16.74 -9.12 -3.57
C TRP A 161 15.92 -9.07 -2.28
N GLY A 162 16.43 -9.68 -1.20
CA GLY A 162 15.80 -9.66 0.12
C GLY A 162 14.48 -10.42 0.17
N ARG A 163 13.47 -9.85 0.79
CA ARG A 163 12.13 -10.43 0.93
C ARG A 163 11.09 -9.62 0.14
N ASP A 164 9.94 -10.21 -0.15
CA ASP A 164 8.84 -9.59 -0.90
C ASP A 164 7.70 -9.09 0.00
N TRP A 165 7.96 -8.97 1.29
CA TRP A 165 6.98 -8.55 2.30
C TRP A 165 7.61 -7.73 3.41
N LEU A 166 6.76 -6.96 4.10
CA LEU A 166 7.06 -6.29 5.37
C LEU A 166 6.18 -6.81 6.49
N GLU A 167 6.65 -6.74 7.71
CA GLU A 167 5.81 -6.85 8.89
C GLU A 167 5.37 -5.47 9.33
N GLU A 168 4.07 -5.32 9.58
CA GLU A 168 3.47 -4.08 10.07
C GLU A 168 2.69 -4.35 11.34
N GLU A 169 2.82 -3.47 12.30
CA GLU A 169 2.05 -3.52 13.53
C GLU A 169 0.83 -2.59 13.44
N LEU A 170 -0.36 -3.10 13.78
CA LEU A 170 -1.60 -2.35 13.84
C LEU A 170 -2.46 -2.86 14.98
N CYS A 171 -2.89 -1.98 15.89
CA CYS A 171 -3.69 -2.33 17.07
C CYS A 171 -3.08 -3.46 17.92
N GLY A 172 -1.75 -3.56 18.01
CA GLY A 172 -1.05 -4.61 18.75
C GLY A 172 -1.10 -5.98 18.09
N LEU A 173 -1.43 -6.06 16.81
CA LEU A 173 -1.37 -7.26 15.97
C LEU A 173 -0.30 -7.06 14.88
N THR A 174 0.36 -8.14 14.48
CA THR A 174 1.39 -8.12 13.43
C THR A 174 0.82 -8.67 12.13
N PHE A 175 0.95 -7.88 11.05
CA PHE A 175 0.47 -8.22 9.72
C PHE A 175 1.63 -8.37 8.75
N ARG A 176 1.61 -9.41 7.94
CA ARG A 176 2.49 -9.53 6.79
C ARG A 176 1.85 -8.85 5.59
N LEU A 177 2.57 -7.89 5.02
CA LEU A 177 2.14 -7.09 3.88
C LEU A 177 3.04 -7.37 2.67
N SER A 178 2.49 -7.97 1.64
CA SER A 178 3.14 -8.10 0.32
C SER A 178 2.94 -6.82 -0.52
N VAL A 179 3.55 -6.75 -1.70
CA VAL A 179 3.35 -5.61 -2.62
C VAL A 179 1.88 -5.41 -2.98
N PRO A 180 1.10 -6.44 -3.39
CA PRO A 180 -0.31 -6.27 -3.77
C PRO A 180 -1.25 -6.11 -2.57
N SER A 181 -0.84 -6.44 -1.34
CA SER A 181 -1.74 -6.38 -0.18
C SER A 181 -2.30 -4.97 0.01
N PHE A 182 -3.62 -4.86 0.13
CA PHE A 182 -4.23 -3.61 0.56
C PHE A 182 -3.95 -3.39 2.05
N PHE A 183 -3.50 -2.20 2.39
CA PHE A 183 -3.34 -1.73 3.77
C PHE A 183 -3.55 -0.23 3.82
N GLN A 184 -4.18 0.27 4.86
CA GLN A 184 -4.49 1.69 5.02
C GLN A 184 -3.21 2.53 5.06
N ILE A 185 -3.20 3.62 4.29
CA ILE A 185 -1.99 4.44 4.08
C ILE A 185 -1.61 5.33 5.26
N ASN A 186 -2.55 5.65 6.15
CA ASN A 186 -2.30 6.37 7.39
C ASN A 186 -2.54 5.45 8.58
N ARG A 187 -1.49 4.79 9.01
CA ARG A 187 -1.51 3.78 10.08
C ARG A 187 -2.11 4.31 11.38
N ASP A 188 -1.66 5.46 11.83
CA ASP A 188 -2.07 6.01 13.13
C ASP A 188 -3.56 6.38 13.15
N GLN A 189 -4.05 6.95 12.04
CA GLN A 189 -5.49 7.20 11.90
C GLN A 189 -6.29 5.92 11.71
N THR A 190 -5.69 4.89 11.15
CA THR A 190 -6.35 3.56 11.04
C THR A 190 -6.53 2.92 12.41
N GLU A 191 -5.53 3.00 13.29
CA GLU A 191 -5.66 2.52 14.68
C GLU A 191 -6.80 3.24 15.40
N ARG A 192 -6.88 4.58 15.27
CA ARG A 192 -7.98 5.37 15.86
C ARG A 192 -9.34 4.98 15.28
N LEU A 193 -9.42 4.82 13.96
CA LEU A 193 -10.63 4.39 13.27
C LEU A 193 -11.09 3.01 13.77
N TYR A 194 -10.16 2.07 13.87
CA TYR A 194 -10.48 0.70 14.33
C TYR A 194 -10.89 0.69 15.80
N GLN A 195 -10.22 1.46 16.67
CA GLN A 195 -10.62 1.61 18.08
C GLN A 195 -12.06 2.11 18.19
N LEU A 196 -12.43 3.17 17.45
CA LEU A 196 -13.79 3.67 17.43
C LEU A 196 -14.79 2.65 16.88
N ALA A 197 -14.42 1.91 15.84
CA ALA A 197 -15.28 0.86 15.30
C ALA A 197 -15.53 -0.25 16.32
N LEU A 198 -14.51 -0.64 17.09
CA LEU A 198 -14.61 -1.63 18.17
C LEU A 198 -15.50 -1.09 19.31
N GLU A 199 -15.33 0.17 19.71
CA GLU A 199 -16.17 0.82 20.73
C GLU A 199 -17.64 0.85 20.29
N PHE A 200 -17.92 1.26 19.05
CA PHE A 200 -19.29 1.33 18.52
C PHE A 200 -19.93 -0.04 18.32
N ALA A 201 -19.13 -1.07 18.02
CA ALA A 201 -19.61 -2.42 17.90
C ALA A 201 -20.12 -2.98 19.25
N GLY A 202 -19.61 -2.48 20.38
CA GLY A 202 -20.09 -2.85 21.73
C GLY A 202 -20.04 -4.35 22.00
N LEU A 203 -19.03 -5.05 21.49
CA LEU A 203 -18.92 -6.51 21.55
C LEU A 203 -18.73 -6.99 22.99
N THR A 204 -19.40 -8.09 23.34
CA THR A 204 -19.40 -8.71 24.68
C THR A 204 -18.62 -10.02 24.74
N GLY A 205 -18.20 -10.54 23.58
CA GLY A 205 -17.51 -11.83 23.45
C GLY A 205 -18.39 -12.99 23.01
N GLU A 206 -19.69 -12.76 22.80
CA GLU A 206 -20.64 -13.80 22.37
C GLU A 206 -21.08 -13.64 20.91
N GLU A 207 -20.83 -12.47 20.32
CA GLU A 207 -21.32 -12.15 18.99
C GLU A 207 -20.54 -12.85 17.88
N THR A 208 -21.24 -13.15 16.80
CA THR A 208 -20.65 -13.46 15.51
C THR A 208 -20.62 -12.20 14.65
N VAL A 209 -19.44 -11.77 14.24
CA VAL A 209 -19.22 -10.58 13.40
C VAL A 209 -18.92 -11.01 11.98
N LEU A 210 -19.55 -10.35 11.01
CA LEU A 210 -19.32 -10.55 9.58
C LEU A 210 -18.58 -9.34 8.98
N ASP A 211 -17.42 -9.60 8.34
CA ASP A 211 -16.62 -8.64 7.61
C ASP A 211 -16.62 -9.01 6.11
N LEU A 212 -17.42 -8.30 5.31
CA LEU A 212 -17.72 -8.67 3.93
C LEU A 212 -16.64 -8.32 2.90
N TYR A 213 -15.68 -7.50 3.23
CA TYR A 213 -14.56 -7.11 2.36
C TYR A 213 -13.28 -7.10 3.18
N CYS A 214 -12.97 -8.25 3.79
CA CYS A 214 -11.98 -8.33 4.86
C CYS A 214 -10.53 -8.09 4.41
N GLY A 215 -10.23 -8.16 3.10
CA GLY A 215 -8.88 -8.06 2.59
C GLY A 215 -7.95 -9.06 3.27
N ILE A 216 -6.84 -8.58 3.81
CA ILE A 216 -5.87 -9.41 4.57
C ILE A 216 -6.25 -9.58 6.05
N GLY A 217 -7.50 -9.27 6.42
CA GLY A 217 -8.06 -9.52 7.76
C GLY A 217 -7.72 -8.45 8.80
N THR A 218 -7.34 -7.23 8.43
CA THR A 218 -6.86 -6.24 9.40
C THR A 218 -7.89 -5.87 10.46
N ILE A 219 -9.11 -5.50 10.07
CA ILE A 219 -10.17 -5.18 11.04
C ILE A 219 -10.81 -6.44 11.62
N SER A 220 -10.95 -7.51 10.80
CA SER A 220 -11.47 -8.81 11.27
C SER A 220 -10.70 -9.33 12.47
N LEU A 221 -9.36 -9.30 12.43
CA LEU A 221 -8.53 -9.80 13.52
C LEU A 221 -8.55 -8.86 14.74
N CYS A 222 -8.75 -7.56 14.54
CA CYS A 222 -8.99 -6.63 15.66
C CYS A 222 -10.34 -6.94 16.35
N LEU A 223 -11.40 -7.19 15.58
CA LEU A 223 -12.72 -7.56 16.08
C LEU A 223 -12.70 -8.92 16.79
N ALA A 224 -11.94 -9.89 16.29
CA ALA A 224 -11.83 -11.23 16.88
C ALA A 224 -11.29 -11.24 18.31
N ARG A 225 -10.64 -10.18 18.76
CA ARG A 225 -10.18 -10.04 20.15
C ARG A 225 -11.33 -9.74 21.13
N LEU A 226 -12.46 -9.28 20.64
CA LEU A 226 -13.62 -8.86 21.44
C LEU A 226 -14.88 -9.64 21.09
N ALA A 227 -14.96 -10.27 19.93
CA ALA A 227 -16.09 -11.08 19.46
C ALA A 227 -15.94 -12.55 19.86
N GLY A 228 -17.05 -13.26 19.95
CA GLY A 228 -17.05 -14.73 20.08
C GLY A 228 -16.54 -15.40 18.82
N HIS A 229 -16.94 -14.91 17.66
CA HIS A 229 -16.51 -15.43 16.36
C HIS A 229 -16.50 -14.33 15.29
N VAL A 230 -15.58 -14.42 14.32
CA VAL A 230 -15.52 -13.51 13.17
C VAL A 230 -15.49 -14.30 11.87
N ILE A 231 -16.31 -13.88 10.91
CA ILE A 231 -16.35 -14.44 9.57
C ILE A 231 -15.94 -13.33 8.60
N GLY A 232 -14.81 -13.53 7.89
CA GLY A 232 -14.32 -12.63 6.84
C GLY A 232 -14.61 -13.20 5.45
N ALA A 233 -15.11 -12.37 4.54
CA ALA A 233 -15.29 -12.70 3.13
C ALA A 233 -14.54 -11.71 2.25
N GLU A 234 -13.86 -12.20 1.20
CA GLU A 234 -13.08 -11.40 0.24
C GLU A 234 -13.01 -12.14 -1.08
N VAL A 235 -13.12 -11.41 -2.18
CA VAL A 235 -13.12 -11.98 -3.54
C VAL A 235 -11.70 -12.35 -4.02
N VAL A 236 -10.66 -11.73 -3.47
CA VAL A 236 -9.26 -11.94 -3.87
C VAL A 236 -8.66 -13.15 -3.14
N PRO A 237 -8.38 -14.28 -3.82
CA PRO A 237 -7.86 -15.49 -3.15
C PRO A 237 -6.59 -15.25 -2.35
N GLN A 238 -5.63 -14.47 -2.89
CA GLN A 238 -4.37 -14.18 -2.20
C GLN A 238 -4.59 -13.40 -0.89
N ALA A 239 -5.56 -12.47 -0.87
CA ALA A 239 -5.87 -11.73 0.35
C ALA A 239 -6.43 -12.65 1.45
N ILE A 240 -7.23 -13.66 1.08
CA ILE A 240 -7.73 -14.68 2.01
C ILE A 240 -6.59 -15.56 2.55
N GLU A 241 -5.64 -15.95 1.72
CA GLU A 241 -4.45 -16.69 2.19
C GLU A 241 -3.64 -15.84 3.16
N ASP A 242 -3.44 -14.56 2.85
CA ASP A 242 -2.76 -13.60 3.72
C ASP A 242 -3.54 -13.40 5.05
N ALA A 243 -4.89 -13.32 5.00
CA ALA A 243 -5.71 -13.18 6.19
C ALA A 243 -5.59 -14.40 7.14
N ARG A 244 -5.63 -15.61 6.60
CA ARG A 244 -5.42 -16.86 7.35
C ARG A 244 -4.02 -16.92 7.97
N ALA A 245 -3.00 -16.55 7.18
CA ALA A 245 -1.62 -16.49 7.67
C ALA A 245 -1.44 -15.44 8.78
N ASN A 246 -2.12 -14.30 8.69
CA ASN A 246 -2.12 -13.25 9.70
C ASN A 246 -2.87 -13.69 10.97
N ALA A 247 -4.00 -14.42 10.85
CA ALA A 247 -4.69 -15.01 11.99
C ALA A 247 -3.77 -15.98 12.77
N LEU A 248 -3.13 -16.90 12.05
CA LEU A 248 -2.18 -17.85 12.63
C LEU A 248 -1.00 -17.14 13.31
N ARG A 249 -0.42 -16.14 12.68
CA ARG A 249 0.69 -15.31 13.20
C ARG A 249 0.35 -14.67 14.54
N ASN A 250 -0.89 -14.23 14.70
CA ASN A 250 -1.36 -13.53 15.90
C ASN A 250 -2.05 -14.48 16.91
N GLY A 251 -2.07 -15.78 16.65
CA GLY A 251 -2.72 -16.76 17.53
C GLY A 251 -4.25 -16.58 17.62
N VAL A 252 -4.87 -15.94 16.60
CA VAL A 252 -6.33 -15.77 16.55
C VAL A 252 -6.96 -17.03 15.99
N THR A 253 -7.80 -17.69 16.80
CA THR A 253 -8.42 -18.99 16.49
C THR A 253 -9.92 -18.91 16.25
N ASN A 254 -10.53 -17.77 16.55
CA ASN A 254 -11.97 -17.51 16.41
C ASN A 254 -12.32 -16.64 15.19
N ALA A 255 -11.46 -16.64 14.17
CA ALA A 255 -11.72 -15.98 12.89
C ALA A 255 -11.60 -16.98 11.74
N GLU A 256 -12.60 -17.00 10.85
CA GLU A 256 -12.62 -17.79 9.63
C GLU A 256 -12.69 -16.89 8.41
N PHE A 257 -12.02 -17.30 7.32
CA PHE A 257 -11.93 -16.50 6.10
C PHE A 257 -12.33 -17.31 4.86
N PHE A 258 -13.25 -16.75 4.08
CA PHE A 258 -13.84 -17.37 2.89
C PHE A 258 -13.54 -16.55 1.65
N CYS A 259 -13.09 -17.22 0.58
CA CYS A 259 -12.92 -16.58 -0.71
C CYS A 259 -14.25 -16.64 -1.48
N GLY A 260 -14.87 -15.51 -1.72
CA GLY A 260 -16.14 -15.42 -2.42
C GLY A 260 -16.62 -13.99 -2.56
N ASP A 261 -17.58 -13.80 -3.45
CA ASP A 261 -18.31 -12.55 -3.59
C ASP A 261 -19.28 -12.41 -2.42
N ALA A 262 -19.38 -11.22 -1.86
CA ALA A 262 -20.28 -10.89 -0.75
C ALA A 262 -21.66 -10.39 -1.24
N GLY A 263 -21.88 -10.27 -2.56
CA GLY A 263 -23.11 -9.81 -3.20
C GLY A 263 -24.05 -10.93 -3.65
#